data_8b86e482260b4d03a90c9035849cdbd2
#
_entry.id   8b86e482260b4d03a90c9035849cdbd2
#
_cell.length_a   1.000
_cell.length_b   1.000
_cell.length_c   1.000
_cell.angle_alpha   90.00
_cell.angle_beta   90.00
_cell.angle_gamma   90.00
#
_symmetry.space_group_name_H-M   'P 1'
#
loop_
_entity.id
_entity.type
_entity.pdbx_description
1 polymer ?
#
loop_
_entity_poly.entity_id
_entity_poly.type
_entity_poly.pdbx_seq_one_letter_code
_entity_poly.pdbx_strand_id
1 'polypeptide(L)'
;MKSLICLTCLSFTTLLSGADTYFPPPDSDGGWREAKDEKSARELAGIDVSKLEPAFTITDRSTQNGGLVIVRRGYLVFERYFGKASRNSNPDMASTGKAFCSIACGIMLNEFKEKIPEGLDTLVFTEKYLPQAFPLNDPRKAQIKLGQLLSMSAGYWGEGQTPSGTVMGKVQQLKPVKGQDIRDLDRSSLDVPLWCAPGAGYSYSSPSPHIASIVLRNVSGMELKDYINERLAKPQGWGAWNYCLQRGDFLMPHANGAGSTALHATDALRFAYCLAHKGVWKGQQLVPEDYIKKCQSPSPYNVHTPFSLQFENNSDGHVAGAPKDAFWKSGAGGFCLFVVPSLDLVIYKLGGKDGQYDEKLTGIPQPPPTSDRSNWKPIPATGFHEGSLGGQALWRVLEMVCAAVRVGD
;
A
#
# COMPACT_ATOMS: atom_id res chain seq x y z
N MET A 1 -26.11 -49.98 -53.84
CA MET A 1 -25.24 -49.81 -52.65
C MET A 1 -24.45 -48.55 -52.86
N LYS A 2 -24.86 -47.48 -52.20
CA LYS A 2 -24.15 -46.15 -52.22
C LYS A 2 -23.50 -45.97 -50.89
N SER A 3 -22.15 -45.98 -50.84
CA SER A 3 -21.36 -45.71 -49.63
C SER A 3 -21.34 -44.21 -49.36
N LEU A 4 -21.79 -43.84 -48.19
CA LEU A 4 -21.74 -42.48 -47.63
C LEU A 4 -20.40 -42.32 -46.87
N ILE A 5 -19.50 -41.48 -47.38
CA ILE A 5 -18.26 -41.11 -46.69
C ILE A 5 -18.58 -39.92 -45.76
N CYS A 6 -18.54 -40.16 -44.48
CA CYS A 6 -18.70 -39.14 -43.47
C CYS A 6 -17.34 -38.43 -43.21
N LEU A 7 -17.18 -37.17 -43.64
CA LEU A 7 -16.03 -36.33 -43.35
C LEU A 7 -16.21 -35.74 -41.94
N THR A 8 -15.49 -36.25 -40.98
CA THR A 8 -15.36 -35.63 -39.66
C THR A 8 -14.41 -34.44 -39.76
N CYS A 9 -14.92 -33.21 -39.69
CA CYS A 9 -14.14 -32.02 -39.47
C CYS A 9 -13.58 -32.02 -38.03
N LEU A 10 -12.28 -32.27 -37.86
CA LEU A 10 -11.58 -31.96 -36.63
C LEU A 10 -11.36 -30.45 -36.58
N SER A 11 -12.11 -29.76 -35.74
CA SER A 11 -11.86 -28.37 -35.37
C SER A 11 -10.64 -28.35 -34.43
N PHE A 12 -9.51 -27.93 -34.93
CA PHE A 12 -8.35 -27.56 -34.12
C PHE A 12 -8.69 -26.25 -33.44
N THR A 13 -9.14 -26.31 -32.19
CA THR A 13 -9.11 -25.17 -31.27
C THR A 13 -7.66 -24.94 -30.90
N THR A 14 -7.00 -23.97 -31.54
CA THR A 14 -5.74 -23.41 -31.04
C THR A 14 -6.05 -22.77 -29.72
N LEU A 15 -5.71 -23.47 -28.61
CA LEU A 15 -5.50 -22.86 -27.30
C LEU A 15 -4.37 -21.84 -27.49
N LEU A 16 -4.73 -20.56 -27.54
CA LEU A 16 -3.78 -19.48 -27.30
C LEU A 16 -3.18 -19.78 -25.92
N SER A 17 -1.97 -20.33 -25.92
CA SER A 17 -1.13 -20.43 -24.73
C SER A 17 -0.97 -18.99 -24.24
N GLY A 18 -1.60 -18.66 -23.11
CA GLY A 18 -1.35 -17.40 -22.44
C GLY A 18 0.14 -17.33 -22.19
N ALA A 19 0.79 -16.29 -22.71
CA ALA A 19 2.19 -16.04 -22.41
C ALA A 19 2.36 -16.05 -20.90
N ASP A 20 3.28 -16.88 -20.39
CA ASP A 20 3.54 -16.96 -18.96
C ASP A 20 3.79 -15.56 -18.40
N THR A 21 3.01 -15.18 -17.37
CA THR A 21 3.17 -13.87 -16.73
C THR A 21 4.60 -13.74 -16.21
N TYR A 22 5.30 -12.69 -16.63
CA TYR A 22 6.66 -12.43 -16.19
C TYR A 22 6.69 -11.96 -14.75
N PHE A 23 7.55 -12.53 -13.94
CA PHE A 23 7.89 -12.04 -12.59
C PHE A 23 9.38 -11.81 -12.49
N PRO A 24 9.83 -10.62 -12.03
CA PRO A 24 11.25 -10.30 -11.99
C PRO A 24 12.00 -11.18 -10.98
N PRO A 25 13.25 -11.58 -11.27
CA PRO A 25 14.13 -12.11 -10.27
C PRO A 25 14.52 -11.04 -9.24
N PRO A 26 15.21 -11.39 -8.14
CA PRO A 26 15.84 -10.43 -7.23
C PRO A 26 16.73 -9.44 -7.99
N ASP A 27 16.94 -8.22 -7.46
CA ASP A 27 17.83 -7.25 -8.11
C ASP A 27 19.28 -7.73 -8.21
N SER A 28 19.73 -8.56 -7.26
CA SER A 28 21.04 -9.27 -7.34
C SER A 28 21.16 -10.18 -8.55
N ASP A 29 20.05 -10.67 -9.11
CA ASP A 29 19.98 -11.65 -10.18
C ASP A 29 19.45 -11.04 -11.48
N GLY A 30 19.58 -9.71 -11.63
CA GLY A 30 19.19 -8.96 -12.82
C GLY A 30 17.95 -8.09 -12.67
N GLY A 31 17.08 -8.34 -11.69
CA GLY A 31 15.94 -7.46 -11.37
C GLY A 31 14.86 -7.40 -12.46
N TRP A 32 14.21 -6.25 -12.56
CA TRP A 32 13.20 -5.99 -13.57
C TRP A 32 13.80 -5.96 -14.99
N ARG A 33 13.11 -6.58 -15.95
CA ARG A 33 13.41 -6.33 -17.36
C ARG A 33 13.06 -4.89 -17.70
N GLU A 34 13.90 -4.24 -18.52
CA GLU A 34 13.78 -2.81 -18.81
C GLU A 34 13.38 -2.59 -20.27
N ALA A 35 12.51 -1.61 -20.51
CA ALA A 35 12.33 -1.04 -21.84
C ALA A 35 13.37 0.07 -22.01
N LYS A 36 14.38 -0.17 -22.86
CA LYS A 36 15.60 0.67 -22.91
C LYS A 36 15.39 2.03 -23.58
N ASP A 37 14.33 2.19 -24.35
CA ASP A 37 14.02 3.41 -25.11
C ASP A 37 12.52 3.56 -25.34
N GLU A 38 12.12 4.69 -25.91
CA GLU A 38 10.70 5.01 -26.21
C GLU A 38 10.06 3.99 -27.16
N LYS A 39 10.82 3.46 -28.10
CA LYS A 39 10.30 2.48 -29.06
C LYS A 39 9.96 1.17 -28.34
N SER A 40 10.91 0.63 -27.59
CA SER A 40 10.69 -0.60 -26.80
C SER A 40 9.61 -0.44 -25.74
N ALA A 41 9.49 0.74 -25.10
CA ALA A 41 8.40 1.01 -24.15
C ALA A 41 7.02 0.97 -24.85
N ARG A 42 6.91 1.51 -26.06
CA ARG A 42 5.69 1.47 -26.86
C ARG A 42 5.34 0.05 -27.33
N GLU A 43 6.32 -0.68 -27.87
CA GLU A 43 6.11 -2.00 -28.46
C GLU A 43 5.89 -3.08 -27.39
N LEU A 44 6.69 -3.10 -26.31
CA LEU A 44 6.66 -4.15 -25.31
C LEU A 44 5.68 -3.87 -24.16
N ALA A 45 5.66 -2.63 -23.72
CA ALA A 45 4.84 -2.22 -22.58
C ALA A 45 3.58 -1.43 -22.97
N GLY A 46 3.43 -0.99 -24.23
CA GLY A 46 2.27 -0.23 -24.69
C GLY A 46 2.10 1.12 -23.98
N ILE A 47 3.22 1.79 -23.62
CA ILE A 47 3.20 3.08 -22.93
C ILE A 47 4.04 4.11 -23.70
N ASP A 48 3.57 5.36 -23.72
CA ASP A 48 4.26 6.49 -24.31
C ASP A 48 5.05 7.25 -23.24
N VAL A 49 6.34 6.89 -23.07
CA VAL A 49 7.18 7.47 -22.01
C VAL A 49 7.45 8.97 -22.21
N SER A 50 7.30 9.52 -23.42
CA SER A 50 7.42 10.96 -23.65
C SER A 50 6.33 11.78 -22.93
N LYS A 51 5.21 11.14 -22.58
CA LYS A 51 4.11 11.73 -21.82
C LYS A 51 4.28 11.66 -20.29
N LEU A 52 5.34 11.03 -19.80
CA LEU A 52 5.57 10.84 -18.35
C LEU A 52 6.31 12.03 -17.71
N GLU A 53 6.94 12.91 -18.50
CA GLU A 53 7.67 14.08 -17.99
C GLU A 53 6.82 15.00 -17.09
N PRO A 54 5.54 15.31 -17.40
CA PRO A 54 4.70 16.08 -16.49
C PRO A 54 4.46 15.39 -15.14
N ALA A 55 4.30 14.06 -15.12
CA ALA A 55 4.12 13.29 -13.88
C ALA A 55 5.39 13.32 -13.02
N PHE A 56 6.57 13.20 -13.65
CA PHE A 56 7.84 13.36 -12.96
C PHE A 56 8.04 14.79 -12.44
N THR A 57 7.73 15.80 -13.23
CA THR A 57 7.83 17.22 -12.84
C THR A 57 6.99 17.51 -11.59
N ILE A 58 5.74 17.03 -11.51
CA ILE A 58 4.90 17.16 -10.32
C ILE A 58 5.56 16.44 -9.13
N THR A 59 6.09 15.23 -9.34
CA THR A 59 6.78 14.48 -8.31
C THR A 59 7.98 15.24 -7.76
N ASP A 60 8.87 15.73 -8.65
CA ASP A 60 10.07 16.47 -8.29
C ASP A 60 9.77 17.77 -7.52
N ARG A 61 8.72 18.47 -7.93
CA ARG A 61 8.33 19.75 -7.31
C ARG A 61 7.56 19.61 -6.01
N SER A 62 6.97 18.43 -5.75
CA SER A 62 6.09 18.21 -4.58
C SER A 62 6.81 17.72 -3.33
N THR A 63 8.07 17.26 -3.42
CA THR A 63 8.81 16.69 -2.30
C THR A 63 10.29 17.06 -2.34
N GLN A 64 10.94 17.10 -1.17
CA GLN A 64 12.38 17.41 -1.08
C GLN A 64 13.23 16.31 -1.72
N ASN A 65 12.95 15.06 -1.41
CA ASN A 65 13.60 13.88 -1.97
C ASN A 65 12.54 13.00 -2.61
N GLY A 66 12.90 12.21 -3.61
CA GLY A 66 11.95 11.28 -4.17
C GLY A 66 12.31 10.78 -5.57
N GLY A 67 11.30 10.27 -6.24
CA GLY A 67 11.43 9.72 -7.58
C GLY A 67 10.11 9.20 -8.08
N LEU A 68 10.11 8.80 -9.34
CA LEU A 68 8.98 8.14 -9.98
C LEU A 68 9.50 6.89 -10.68
N VAL A 69 8.94 5.74 -10.33
CA VAL A 69 9.29 4.45 -10.91
C VAL A 69 8.02 3.76 -11.38
N ILE A 70 8.01 3.31 -12.63
CA ILE A 70 6.82 2.78 -13.29
C ILE A 70 7.14 1.44 -13.94
N VAL A 71 6.33 0.43 -13.65
CA VAL A 71 6.37 -0.89 -14.29
C VAL A 71 5.03 -1.14 -14.97
N ARG A 72 5.10 -1.57 -16.23
CA ARG A 72 3.92 -1.99 -16.99
C ARG A 72 4.21 -3.27 -17.79
N ARG A 73 3.26 -4.22 -17.77
CA ARG A 73 3.41 -5.54 -18.41
C ARG A 73 4.74 -6.23 -18.04
N GLY A 74 5.18 -6.03 -16.79
CA GLY A 74 6.43 -6.57 -16.29
C GLY A 74 7.71 -5.88 -16.79
N TYR A 75 7.61 -4.77 -17.50
CA TYR A 75 8.75 -3.95 -17.92
C TYR A 75 8.87 -2.70 -17.05
N LEU A 76 10.05 -2.44 -16.52
CA LEU A 76 10.42 -1.14 -15.97
C LEU A 76 10.54 -0.15 -17.13
N VAL A 77 9.61 0.79 -17.20
CA VAL A 77 9.45 1.73 -18.32
C VAL A 77 9.89 3.14 -17.99
N PHE A 78 9.94 3.47 -16.71
CA PHE A 78 10.37 4.78 -16.24
C PHE A 78 11.00 4.66 -14.86
N GLU A 79 12.16 5.27 -14.67
CA GLU A 79 12.86 5.30 -13.39
C GLU A 79 13.72 6.57 -13.30
N ARG A 80 13.33 7.47 -12.41
CA ARG A 80 14.10 8.71 -12.15
C ARG A 80 13.98 9.09 -10.69
N TYR A 81 15.07 9.64 -10.15
CA TYR A 81 15.21 10.01 -8.75
C TYR A 81 15.82 11.40 -8.60
N PHE A 82 15.64 12.00 -7.42
CA PHE A 82 16.25 13.28 -7.03
C PHE A 82 16.46 13.33 -5.51
N GLY A 83 17.37 14.20 -5.08
CA GLY A 83 17.75 14.38 -3.69
C GLY A 83 18.44 13.12 -3.14
N LYS A 84 18.01 12.65 -1.99
CA LYS A 84 18.54 11.44 -1.35
C LYS A 84 17.97 10.13 -1.90
N ALA A 85 16.98 10.19 -2.77
CA ALA A 85 16.42 8.99 -3.37
C ALA A 85 17.30 8.46 -4.50
N SER A 86 17.35 7.14 -4.61
CA SER A 86 17.99 6.38 -5.70
C SER A 86 17.38 4.98 -5.76
N ARG A 87 17.77 4.18 -6.75
CA ARG A 87 17.37 2.75 -6.85
C ARG A 87 17.72 1.97 -5.56
N ASN A 88 18.84 2.29 -4.94
CA ASN A 88 19.40 1.59 -3.77
C ASN A 88 19.08 2.29 -2.43
N SER A 89 18.25 3.32 -2.42
CA SER A 89 17.82 3.95 -1.17
C SER A 89 16.64 3.22 -0.54
N ASN A 90 16.61 3.20 0.78
CA ASN A 90 15.55 2.57 1.59
C ASN A 90 14.92 3.62 2.52
N PRO A 91 14.11 4.56 1.99
CA PRO A 91 13.48 5.58 2.83
C PRO A 91 12.37 4.98 3.70
N ASP A 92 12.13 5.61 4.86
CA ASP A 92 10.89 5.41 5.61
C ASP A 92 9.70 5.92 4.76
N MET A 93 8.94 4.99 4.20
CA MET A 93 7.78 5.31 3.35
C MET A 93 6.52 5.70 4.15
N ALA A 94 6.68 5.93 5.45
CA ALA A 94 5.62 6.35 6.35
C ALA A 94 4.36 5.46 6.25
N SER A 95 3.19 6.07 6.12
CA SER A 95 1.89 5.35 6.07
C SER A 95 1.69 4.46 4.84
N THR A 96 2.54 4.53 3.82
CA THR A 96 2.51 3.55 2.71
C THR A 96 2.73 2.13 3.24
N GLY A 97 3.51 2.01 4.32
CA GLY A 97 3.74 0.73 5.02
C GLY A 97 2.49 0.07 5.63
N LYS A 98 1.38 0.81 5.80
CA LYS A 98 0.10 0.23 6.25
C LYS A 98 -0.43 -0.83 5.28
N ALA A 99 -0.09 -0.71 3.99
CA ALA A 99 -0.46 -1.69 2.97
C ALA A 99 0.13 -3.08 3.28
N PHE A 100 1.38 -3.13 3.74
CA PHE A 100 2.04 -4.41 4.08
C PHE A 100 1.37 -5.07 5.28
N CYS A 101 1.02 -4.29 6.32
CA CYS A 101 0.29 -4.80 7.47
C CYS A 101 -1.09 -5.35 7.06
N SER A 102 -1.82 -4.63 6.23
CA SER A 102 -3.12 -5.08 5.74
C SER A 102 -3.02 -6.40 4.96
N ILE A 103 -2.11 -6.48 4.00
CA ILE A 103 -1.91 -7.69 3.21
C ILE A 103 -1.45 -8.87 4.08
N ALA A 104 -0.58 -8.63 5.06
CA ALA A 104 -0.20 -9.63 6.04
C ALA A 104 -1.42 -10.15 6.84
N CYS A 105 -2.34 -9.26 7.24
CA CYS A 105 -3.60 -9.67 7.86
C CYS A 105 -4.45 -10.52 6.91
N GLY A 106 -4.52 -10.18 5.62
CA GLY A 106 -5.23 -10.97 4.62
C GLY A 106 -4.67 -12.39 4.47
N ILE A 107 -3.34 -12.52 4.48
CA ILE A 107 -2.65 -13.82 4.45
C ILE A 107 -2.96 -14.60 5.74
N MET A 108 -2.84 -13.94 6.90
CA MET A 108 -3.12 -14.52 8.21
C MET A 108 -4.54 -15.07 8.31
N LEU A 109 -5.54 -14.36 7.81
CA LEU A 109 -6.94 -14.80 7.79
C LEU A 109 -7.13 -16.10 6.98
N ASN A 110 -6.36 -16.28 5.91
CA ASN A 110 -6.40 -17.49 5.11
C ASN A 110 -5.62 -18.66 5.76
N GLU A 111 -4.43 -18.39 6.29
CA GLU A 111 -3.57 -19.43 6.91
C GLU A 111 -4.14 -19.96 8.23
N PHE A 112 -4.75 -19.09 9.03
CA PHE A 112 -5.23 -19.41 10.38
C PHE A 112 -6.76 -19.33 10.49
N LYS A 113 -7.49 -19.65 9.41
CA LYS A 113 -8.95 -19.60 9.37
C LYS A 113 -9.62 -20.36 10.51
N GLU A 114 -9.04 -21.45 11.00
CA GLU A 114 -9.55 -22.22 12.14
C GLU A 114 -9.41 -21.46 13.48
N LYS A 115 -8.41 -20.57 13.60
CA LYS A 115 -8.22 -19.73 14.80
C LYS A 115 -9.08 -18.48 14.78
N ILE A 116 -9.38 -17.95 13.57
CA ILE A 116 -10.13 -16.72 13.32
C ILE A 116 -11.24 -16.93 12.27
N PRO A 117 -12.23 -17.79 12.55
CA PRO A 117 -13.19 -18.29 11.56
C PRO A 117 -14.13 -17.20 11.00
N GLU A 118 -14.43 -16.14 11.75
CA GLU A 118 -15.27 -15.03 11.30
C GLU A 118 -14.51 -14.05 10.35
N GLY A 119 -13.19 -14.28 10.17
CA GLY A 119 -12.37 -13.49 9.26
C GLY A 119 -12.37 -11.99 9.61
N LEU A 120 -12.73 -11.14 8.65
CA LEU A 120 -12.82 -9.68 8.85
C LEU A 120 -13.96 -9.26 9.81
N ASP A 121 -14.95 -10.12 10.02
CA ASP A 121 -16.06 -9.86 10.95
C ASP A 121 -15.75 -10.24 12.40
N THR A 122 -14.57 -10.80 12.66
CA THR A 122 -14.13 -11.16 14.01
C THR A 122 -14.13 -9.96 14.94
N LEU A 123 -14.82 -10.07 16.08
CA LEU A 123 -14.73 -9.14 17.19
C LEU A 123 -13.38 -9.34 17.88
N VAL A 124 -12.49 -8.35 17.76
CA VAL A 124 -11.09 -8.54 18.14
C VAL A 124 -10.76 -8.15 19.57
N PHE A 125 -11.57 -7.31 20.21
CA PHE A 125 -11.38 -6.93 21.62
C PHE A 125 -11.99 -7.98 22.56
N THR A 126 -11.36 -9.15 22.53
CA THR A 126 -11.64 -10.29 23.42
C THR A 126 -10.33 -10.76 24.05
N GLU A 127 -10.41 -11.49 25.18
CA GLU A 127 -9.23 -12.09 25.81
C GLU A 127 -8.52 -13.10 24.90
N LYS A 128 -9.22 -13.64 23.88
CA LYS A 128 -8.63 -14.55 22.89
C LYS A 128 -7.69 -13.83 21.93
N TYR A 129 -8.06 -12.65 21.45
CA TYR A 129 -7.32 -11.96 20.37
C TYR A 129 -6.49 -10.78 20.87
N LEU A 130 -6.93 -10.07 21.90
CA LEU A 130 -6.27 -8.92 22.49
C LEU A 130 -6.32 -8.95 24.02
N PRO A 131 -5.73 -9.98 24.68
CA PRO A 131 -5.77 -10.09 26.15
C PRO A 131 -5.17 -8.86 26.85
N GLN A 132 -4.17 -8.23 26.24
CA GLN A 132 -3.51 -7.02 26.77
C GLN A 132 -4.40 -5.78 26.76
N ALA A 133 -5.57 -5.80 26.10
CA ALA A 133 -6.53 -4.68 26.10
C ALA A 133 -7.40 -4.64 27.37
N PHE A 134 -7.37 -5.69 28.19
CA PHE A 134 -8.29 -5.80 29.35
C PHE A 134 -7.68 -5.29 30.65
N PRO A 135 -8.53 -4.68 31.53
CA PRO A 135 -9.94 -4.35 31.30
C PRO A 135 -10.09 -3.25 30.22
N LEU A 136 -11.18 -3.32 29.43
CA LEU A 136 -11.44 -2.31 28.41
C LEU A 136 -11.69 -0.94 29.03
N ASN A 137 -11.01 0.10 28.53
CA ASN A 137 -11.22 1.47 28.95
C ASN A 137 -12.49 2.11 28.34
N ASP A 138 -13.08 1.48 27.33
CA ASP A 138 -14.35 1.83 26.71
C ASP A 138 -15.07 0.54 26.30
N PRO A 139 -16.26 0.23 26.90
CA PRO A 139 -16.96 -1.02 26.61
C PRO A 139 -17.41 -1.17 25.15
N ARG A 140 -17.53 -0.06 24.40
CA ARG A 140 -17.89 -0.11 22.98
C ARG A 140 -16.81 -0.80 22.14
N LYS A 141 -15.55 -0.84 22.59
CA LYS A 141 -14.46 -1.54 21.91
C LYS A 141 -14.74 -3.03 21.71
N ALA A 142 -15.52 -3.65 22.59
CA ALA A 142 -15.94 -5.02 22.43
C ALA A 142 -16.72 -5.30 21.12
N GLN A 143 -17.24 -4.28 20.46
CA GLN A 143 -17.95 -4.39 19.19
C GLN A 143 -17.08 -4.12 17.95
N ILE A 144 -15.76 -3.87 18.13
CA ILE A 144 -14.87 -3.58 17.02
C ILE A 144 -14.53 -4.86 16.26
N LYS A 145 -14.82 -4.86 14.97
CA LYS A 145 -14.43 -5.91 14.02
C LYS A 145 -13.03 -5.65 13.44
N LEU A 146 -12.32 -6.70 13.06
CA LEU A 146 -11.03 -6.59 12.38
C LEU A 146 -11.14 -5.76 11.09
N GLY A 147 -12.19 -5.98 10.30
CA GLY A 147 -12.45 -5.22 9.06
C GLY A 147 -12.64 -3.72 9.33
N GLN A 148 -13.21 -3.32 10.47
CA GLN A 148 -13.34 -1.92 10.85
C GLN A 148 -12.01 -1.28 11.24
N LEU A 149 -11.11 -2.01 11.92
CA LEU A 149 -9.74 -1.56 12.17
C LEU A 149 -9.01 -1.31 10.83
N LEU A 150 -9.05 -2.29 9.93
CA LEU A 150 -8.37 -2.19 8.63
C LEU A 150 -9.01 -1.16 7.69
N SER A 151 -10.29 -0.82 7.86
CA SER A 151 -10.99 0.19 7.05
C SER A 151 -11.15 1.55 7.75
N MET A 152 -10.47 1.76 8.89
CA MET A 152 -10.45 3.00 9.66
C MET A 152 -11.84 3.51 10.11
N SER A 153 -12.74 2.59 10.35
CA SER A 153 -14.11 2.84 10.84
C SER A 153 -14.37 2.23 12.22
N ALA A 154 -13.33 1.85 12.95
CA ALA A 154 -13.45 1.33 14.30
C ALA A 154 -13.93 2.35 15.34
N GLY A 155 -14.08 3.61 14.96
CA GLY A 155 -14.52 4.69 15.84
C GLY A 155 -13.37 5.36 16.61
N TYR A 156 -12.12 5.01 16.35
CA TYR A 156 -10.98 5.67 16.99
C TYR A 156 -10.82 7.11 16.55
N TRP A 157 -10.37 7.95 17.49
CA TRP A 157 -9.99 9.32 17.19
C TRP A 157 -8.77 9.36 16.25
N GLY A 158 -8.84 10.19 15.21
CA GLY A 158 -7.84 10.23 14.14
C GLY A 158 -6.72 11.24 14.36
N GLU A 159 -5.75 11.23 13.45
CA GLU A 159 -4.52 12.04 13.45
C GLU A 159 -4.71 13.40 12.77
N GLY A 160 -5.58 14.25 13.32
CA GLY A 160 -5.73 15.63 12.82
C GLY A 160 -6.50 15.76 11.51
N GLN A 161 -7.11 14.71 10.99
CA GLN A 161 -8.08 14.78 9.89
C GLN A 161 -9.50 15.00 10.43
N THR A 162 -10.33 15.68 9.64
CA THR A 162 -11.75 15.82 9.98
C THR A 162 -12.43 14.47 9.79
N PRO A 163 -13.00 13.86 10.86
CA PRO A 163 -13.74 12.63 10.73
C PRO A 163 -15.00 12.81 9.87
N SER A 164 -15.44 11.74 9.20
CA SER A 164 -16.71 11.70 8.49
C SER A 164 -17.62 10.60 9.03
N GLY A 165 -18.91 10.89 9.16
CA GLY A 165 -19.89 9.97 9.71
C GLY A 165 -21.04 10.64 10.46
N THR A 166 -21.84 9.84 11.16
CA THR A 166 -23.14 10.26 11.72
C THR A 166 -23.06 11.16 12.98
N VAL A 167 -21.88 11.29 13.60
CA VAL A 167 -21.71 12.04 14.86
C VAL A 167 -20.76 13.24 14.76
N MET A 168 -20.61 13.79 13.57
CA MET A 168 -19.71 14.92 13.28
C MET A 168 -19.85 16.12 14.23
N GLY A 169 -21.08 16.51 14.62
CA GLY A 169 -21.30 17.62 15.52
C GLY A 169 -20.69 17.45 16.93
N LYS A 170 -20.46 16.21 17.37
CA LYS A 170 -19.83 15.92 18.67
C LYS A 170 -18.30 15.90 18.57
N VAL A 171 -17.77 15.60 17.38
CA VAL A 171 -16.34 15.46 17.14
C VAL A 171 -15.58 16.79 17.27
N GLN A 172 -16.21 17.89 16.87
CA GLN A 172 -15.59 19.23 16.95
C GLN A 172 -15.21 19.65 18.38
N GLN A 173 -15.77 19.00 19.40
CA GLN A 173 -15.47 19.25 20.81
C GLN A 173 -14.31 18.40 21.34
N LEU A 174 -13.89 17.36 20.61
CA LEU A 174 -12.82 16.47 21.03
C LEU A 174 -11.49 16.97 20.44
N LYS A 175 -10.45 16.98 21.26
CA LYS A 175 -9.10 17.29 20.78
C LYS A 175 -8.47 16.00 20.21
N PRO A 176 -7.79 16.06 19.07
CA PRO A 176 -7.01 14.92 18.57
C PRO A 176 -6.05 14.44 19.65
N VAL A 177 -5.90 13.13 19.79
CA VAL A 177 -4.89 12.55 20.68
C VAL A 177 -3.52 12.90 20.11
N LYS A 178 -2.81 13.81 20.79
CA LYS A 178 -1.42 14.14 20.45
C LYS A 178 -0.50 13.16 21.15
N GLY A 179 0.42 12.57 20.40
CA GLY A 179 1.56 11.84 20.91
C GLY A 179 1.19 10.52 21.57
N GLN A 180 1.23 9.45 20.80
CA GLN A 180 1.32 8.11 21.35
C GLN A 180 2.68 7.97 22.04
N ASP A 181 2.71 7.30 23.19
CA ASP A 181 3.99 6.86 23.75
C ASP A 181 4.57 5.76 22.86
N ILE A 182 5.52 6.13 22.02
CA ILE A 182 6.16 5.20 21.08
C ILE A 182 6.93 4.09 21.78
N ARG A 183 7.25 4.23 23.08
CA ARG A 183 7.94 3.20 23.87
C ARG A 183 7.02 2.04 24.22
N ASP A 184 5.70 2.32 24.30
CA ASP A 184 4.66 1.30 24.39
C ASP A 184 3.54 1.59 23.40
N LEU A 185 3.84 1.36 22.12
CA LEU A 185 2.91 1.63 21.03
C LEU A 185 1.67 0.70 21.09
N ASP A 186 1.84 -0.51 21.60
CA ASP A 186 0.72 -1.44 21.81
C ASP A 186 -0.28 -0.84 22.81
N ARG A 187 0.19 -0.49 23.98
CA ARG A 187 -0.66 0.07 25.02
C ARG A 187 -1.28 1.39 24.59
N SER A 188 -0.47 2.31 24.06
CA SER A 188 -0.95 3.62 23.63
C SER A 188 -2.00 3.51 22.51
N SER A 189 -1.89 2.52 21.62
CA SER A 189 -2.89 2.29 20.57
C SER A 189 -4.17 1.67 21.12
N LEU A 190 -4.07 0.70 22.02
CA LEU A 190 -5.22 0.07 22.65
C LEU A 190 -6.03 1.06 23.52
N ASP A 191 -5.37 2.06 24.09
CA ASP A 191 -5.99 3.04 24.98
C ASP A 191 -6.63 4.24 24.27
N VAL A 192 -6.41 4.43 22.97
CA VAL A 192 -7.02 5.55 22.22
C VAL A 192 -8.55 5.54 22.39
N PRO A 193 -9.17 6.69 22.73
CA PRO A 193 -10.62 6.77 22.93
C PRO A 193 -11.39 6.69 21.62
N LEU A 194 -12.65 6.28 21.70
CA LEU A 194 -13.59 6.30 20.59
C LEU A 194 -14.36 7.63 20.56
N TRP A 195 -14.45 8.25 19.37
CA TRP A 195 -15.30 9.40 19.13
C TRP A 195 -16.72 9.00 18.69
N CYS A 196 -16.91 7.81 18.12
CA CYS A 196 -18.21 7.28 17.73
C CYS A 196 -18.28 5.77 18.02
N ALA A 197 -19.45 5.18 17.83
CA ALA A 197 -19.60 3.73 17.85
C ALA A 197 -18.83 3.09 16.68
N PRO A 198 -18.31 1.86 16.83
CA PRO A 198 -17.69 1.13 15.73
C PRO A 198 -18.61 1.05 14.51
N GLY A 199 -18.09 1.40 13.33
CA GLY A 199 -18.82 1.43 12.06
C GLY A 199 -19.62 2.72 11.79
N ALA A 200 -19.82 3.59 12.78
CA ALA A 200 -20.64 4.80 12.61
C ALA A 200 -19.94 5.95 11.90
N GLY A 201 -18.64 5.87 11.67
CA GLY A 201 -17.88 6.93 11.01
C GLY A 201 -16.50 6.49 10.60
N TYR A 202 -15.89 7.29 9.75
CA TYR A 202 -14.50 7.15 9.29
C TYR A 202 -13.60 8.21 9.95
N SER A 203 -12.44 7.78 10.41
CA SER A 203 -11.38 8.69 10.83
C SER A 203 -10.03 8.02 10.59
N TYR A 204 -9.13 8.70 9.86
CA TYR A 204 -7.79 8.19 9.62
C TYR A 204 -7.03 8.09 10.95
N SER A 205 -6.77 6.86 11.40
CA SER A 205 -6.27 6.54 12.74
C SER A 205 -5.17 5.49 12.68
N SER A 206 -3.91 5.87 12.94
CA SER A 206 -2.77 4.94 12.99
C SER A 206 -2.89 3.85 14.06
N PRO A 207 -3.51 4.07 15.22
CA PRO A 207 -3.83 2.97 16.15
C PRO A 207 -4.54 1.79 15.51
N SER A 208 -5.48 2.03 14.58
CA SER A 208 -6.29 0.97 13.97
C SER A 208 -5.47 -0.13 13.29
N PRO A 209 -4.59 0.14 12.31
CA PRO A 209 -3.77 -0.92 11.72
C PRO A 209 -2.70 -1.45 12.67
N HIS A 210 -2.24 -0.65 13.65
CA HIS A 210 -1.33 -1.18 14.65
C HIS A 210 -2.01 -2.23 15.53
N ILE A 211 -3.25 -2.00 15.99
CA ILE A 211 -4.04 -3.01 16.72
C ILE A 211 -4.27 -4.26 15.86
N ALA A 212 -4.53 -4.11 14.56
CA ALA A 212 -4.63 -5.25 13.65
C ALA A 212 -3.31 -6.05 13.59
N SER A 213 -2.14 -5.41 13.68
CA SER A 213 -0.84 -6.10 13.76
C SER A 213 -0.64 -6.84 15.10
N ILE A 214 -1.23 -6.34 16.20
CA ILE A 214 -1.25 -7.08 17.48
C ILE A 214 -2.09 -8.35 17.34
N VAL A 215 -3.26 -8.24 16.71
CA VAL A 215 -4.11 -9.43 16.42
C VAL A 215 -3.34 -10.45 15.57
N LEU A 216 -2.67 -10.00 14.50
CA LEU A 216 -1.84 -10.86 13.66
C LEU A 216 -0.79 -11.59 14.52
N ARG A 217 -0.06 -10.85 15.36
CA ARG A 217 0.97 -11.42 16.23
C ARG A 217 0.39 -12.47 17.18
N ASN A 218 -0.75 -12.20 17.81
CA ASN A 218 -1.39 -13.12 18.75
C ASN A 218 -1.96 -14.37 18.07
N VAL A 219 -2.48 -14.24 16.84
CA VAL A 219 -3.04 -15.37 16.06
C VAL A 219 -1.93 -16.25 15.45
N SER A 220 -0.93 -15.62 14.84
CA SER A 220 0.14 -16.31 14.11
C SER A 220 1.28 -16.79 15.02
N GLY A 221 1.49 -16.13 16.16
CA GLY A 221 2.67 -16.33 17.00
C GLY A 221 3.96 -15.70 16.44
N MET A 222 3.85 -14.86 15.41
CA MET A 222 5.00 -14.21 14.73
C MET A 222 4.92 -12.70 14.82
N GLU A 223 6.06 -12.04 14.95
CA GLU A 223 6.16 -10.58 14.77
C GLU A 223 5.77 -10.19 13.34
N LEU A 224 5.15 -9.01 13.19
CA LEU A 224 4.69 -8.52 11.87
C LEU A 224 5.82 -8.49 10.83
N LYS A 225 7.03 -8.06 11.24
CA LYS A 225 8.19 -8.02 10.35
C LYS A 225 8.57 -9.43 9.86
N ASP A 226 8.64 -10.38 10.76
CA ASP A 226 9.01 -11.76 10.44
C ASP A 226 7.95 -12.42 9.58
N TYR A 227 6.67 -12.17 9.88
CA TYR A 227 5.56 -12.67 9.10
C TYR A 227 5.61 -12.17 7.64
N ILE A 228 5.81 -10.86 7.44
CA ILE A 228 5.97 -10.28 6.10
C ILE A 228 7.21 -10.84 5.41
N ASN A 229 8.30 -11.00 6.16
CA ASN A 229 9.55 -11.55 5.59
C ASN A 229 9.34 -12.94 5.01
N GLU A 230 8.69 -13.83 5.76
CA GLU A 230 8.46 -15.22 5.31
C GLU A 230 7.41 -15.33 4.19
N ARG A 231 6.37 -14.49 4.20
CA ARG A 231 5.20 -14.62 3.32
C ARG A 231 5.27 -13.77 2.05
N LEU A 232 6.04 -12.68 2.08
CA LEU A 232 6.10 -11.72 0.98
C LEU A 232 7.53 -11.45 0.52
N ALA A 233 8.43 -11.04 1.43
CA ALA A 233 9.75 -10.58 1.05
C ALA A 233 10.62 -11.69 0.45
N LYS A 234 10.75 -12.81 1.13
CA LYS A 234 11.53 -13.96 0.63
C LYS A 234 11.00 -14.53 -0.67
N PRO A 235 9.68 -14.85 -0.81
CA PRO A 235 9.14 -15.36 -2.07
C PRO A 235 9.31 -14.42 -3.25
N GLN A 236 9.25 -13.10 -3.01
CA GLN A 236 9.41 -12.08 -4.05
C GLN A 236 10.88 -11.68 -4.28
N GLY A 237 11.81 -12.13 -3.45
CA GLY A 237 13.22 -11.83 -3.55
C GLY A 237 13.56 -10.38 -3.27
N TRP A 238 12.94 -9.79 -2.21
CA TRP A 238 13.28 -8.43 -1.78
C TRP A 238 14.73 -8.37 -1.28
N GLY A 239 15.37 -7.25 -1.53
CA GLY A 239 16.67 -6.92 -0.98
C GLY A 239 16.60 -6.53 0.50
N ALA A 240 17.49 -5.63 0.93
CA ALA A 240 17.48 -5.12 2.28
C ALA A 240 16.18 -4.34 2.56
N TRP A 241 15.48 -4.70 3.63
CA TRP A 241 14.28 -3.99 4.08
C TRP A 241 14.16 -4.04 5.60
N ASN A 242 13.45 -3.09 6.17
CA ASN A 242 13.27 -3.03 7.62
C ASN A 242 11.99 -2.26 7.99
N TYR A 243 11.54 -2.44 9.24
CA TYR A 243 10.71 -1.46 9.92
C TYR A 243 11.62 -0.43 10.60
N CYS A 244 11.23 0.84 10.54
CA CYS A 244 11.95 1.95 11.16
C CYS A 244 11.67 1.98 12.67
N LEU A 245 12.28 1.07 13.41
CA LEU A 245 12.02 0.86 14.83
C LEU A 245 12.80 1.83 15.74
N GLN A 246 13.93 2.37 15.25
CA GLN A 246 14.75 3.29 16.03
C GLN A 246 14.11 4.68 16.08
N ARG A 247 13.86 5.20 17.26
CA ARG A 247 13.29 6.53 17.50
C ARG A 247 14.19 7.29 18.48
N GLY A 248 15.11 8.08 17.94
CA GLY A 248 16.18 8.65 18.75
C GLY A 248 17.01 7.55 19.41
N ASP A 249 17.12 7.55 20.73
CA ASP A 249 17.87 6.55 21.49
C ASP A 249 17.04 5.32 21.89
N PHE A 250 15.79 5.25 21.45
CA PHE A 250 14.86 4.18 21.81
C PHE A 250 14.57 3.25 20.63
N LEU A 251 14.65 1.93 20.87
CA LEU A 251 14.23 0.90 19.90
C LEU A 251 12.84 0.39 20.27
N MET A 252 11.88 0.57 19.35
CA MET A 252 10.52 0.03 19.54
C MET A 252 10.56 -1.50 19.59
N PRO A 253 9.84 -2.13 20.54
CA PRO A 253 9.87 -3.59 20.69
C PRO A 253 9.16 -4.34 19.57
N HIS A 254 8.20 -3.70 18.92
CA HIS A 254 7.34 -4.31 17.89
C HIS A 254 7.28 -3.48 16.64
N ALA A 255 7.13 -4.15 15.49
CA ALA A 255 6.90 -3.47 14.21
C ALA A 255 5.57 -2.71 14.23
N ASN A 256 5.61 -1.48 13.71
CA ASN A 256 4.44 -0.62 13.69
C ASN A 256 3.51 -0.97 12.52
N GLY A 257 2.36 -1.60 12.78
CA GLY A 257 1.34 -1.87 11.76
C GLY A 257 0.82 -0.61 11.07
N ALA A 258 1.04 0.57 11.66
CA ALA A 258 0.69 1.86 11.07
C ALA A 258 1.71 2.38 10.04
N GLY A 259 2.75 1.62 9.69
CA GLY A 259 3.72 1.98 8.67
C GLY A 259 5.15 2.07 9.16
N SER A 260 5.90 3.03 8.62
CA SER A 260 7.34 3.18 8.87
C SER A 260 8.14 1.97 8.41
N THR A 261 7.95 1.60 7.15
CA THR A 261 8.66 0.52 6.46
C THR A 261 9.68 1.14 5.51
N ALA A 262 10.87 0.58 5.46
CA ALA A 262 11.96 1.00 4.58
C ALA A 262 12.36 -0.17 3.65
N LEU A 263 12.26 0.04 2.33
CA LEU A 263 12.68 -0.94 1.31
C LEU A 263 12.98 -0.23 -0.02
N HIS A 264 13.65 -0.93 -0.93
CA HIS A 264 13.95 -0.41 -2.26
C HIS A 264 12.67 -0.14 -3.08
N ALA A 265 12.75 0.82 -3.99
CA ALA A 265 11.64 1.13 -4.89
C ALA A 265 11.22 -0.08 -5.75
N THR A 266 12.20 -0.84 -6.22
CA THR A 266 12.00 -2.06 -7.02
C THR A 266 11.28 -3.15 -6.25
N ASP A 267 11.52 -3.27 -4.94
CA ASP A 267 10.84 -4.24 -4.06
C ASP A 267 9.42 -3.79 -3.72
N ALA A 268 9.20 -2.49 -3.51
CA ALA A 268 7.86 -1.95 -3.37
C ALA A 268 7.00 -2.23 -4.62
N LEU A 269 7.63 -2.13 -5.81
CA LEU A 269 6.96 -2.49 -7.06
C LEU A 269 6.72 -4.00 -7.22
N ARG A 270 7.59 -4.88 -6.69
CA ARG A 270 7.32 -6.34 -6.64
C ARG A 270 6.07 -6.64 -5.82
N PHE A 271 5.95 -6.00 -4.66
CA PHE A 271 4.74 -6.10 -3.83
C PHE A 271 3.50 -5.63 -4.59
N ALA A 272 3.53 -4.43 -5.17
CA ALA A 272 2.41 -3.88 -5.94
C ALA A 272 2.06 -4.75 -7.16
N TYR A 273 3.05 -5.27 -7.86
CA TYR A 273 2.88 -6.14 -9.03
C TYR A 273 2.24 -7.48 -8.66
N CYS A 274 2.61 -8.05 -7.52
CA CYS A 274 1.91 -9.22 -6.97
C CYS A 274 0.42 -8.92 -6.75
N LEU A 275 0.09 -7.75 -6.21
CA LEU A 275 -1.32 -7.35 -6.02
C LEU A 275 -2.03 -7.15 -7.36
N ALA A 276 -1.39 -6.53 -8.36
CA ALA A 276 -1.94 -6.37 -9.71
C ALA A 276 -2.25 -7.72 -10.37
N HIS A 277 -1.48 -8.76 -10.04
CA HIS A 277 -1.64 -10.14 -10.50
C HIS A 277 -2.42 -11.01 -9.51
N LYS A 278 -3.41 -10.42 -8.82
CA LYS A 278 -4.35 -11.14 -7.94
C LYS A 278 -3.66 -11.92 -6.81
N GLY A 279 -2.49 -11.47 -6.37
CA GLY A 279 -1.72 -12.10 -5.31
C GLY A 279 -0.89 -13.31 -5.74
N VAL A 280 -0.82 -13.61 -7.02
CA VAL A 280 0.04 -14.66 -7.57
C VAL A 280 1.45 -14.14 -7.77
N TRP A 281 2.45 -14.95 -7.43
CA TRP A 281 3.86 -14.71 -7.69
C TRP A 281 4.53 -16.00 -8.15
N LYS A 282 5.07 -16.03 -9.37
CA LYS A 282 5.71 -17.22 -9.97
C LYS A 282 4.87 -18.50 -9.82
N GLY A 283 3.56 -18.39 -10.06
CA GLY A 283 2.62 -19.51 -9.98
C GLY A 283 2.13 -19.86 -8.57
N GLN A 284 2.65 -19.21 -7.54
CA GLN A 284 2.22 -19.41 -6.15
C GLN A 284 1.25 -18.31 -5.73
N GLN A 285 0.12 -18.66 -5.11
CA GLN A 285 -0.79 -17.72 -4.47
C GLN A 285 -0.20 -17.25 -3.14
N LEU A 286 0.39 -16.05 -3.10
CA LEU A 286 0.95 -15.46 -1.88
C LEU A 286 -0.11 -14.71 -1.08
N VAL A 287 -1.01 -14.00 -1.76
CA VAL A 287 -2.07 -13.19 -1.14
C VAL A 287 -3.42 -13.68 -1.66
N PRO A 288 -4.42 -13.93 -0.82
CA PRO A 288 -5.74 -14.36 -1.28
C PRO A 288 -6.38 -13.35 -2.25
N GLU A 289 -6.82 -13.82 -3.42
CA GLU A 289 -7.41 -12.95 -4.47
C GLU A 289 -8.65 -12.20 -3.96
N ASP A 290 -9.49 -12.86 -3.16
CA ASP A 290 -10.70 -12.26 -2.60
C ASP A 290 -10.39 -11.12 -1.61
N TYR A 291 -9.25 -11.19 -0.90
CA TYR A 291 -8.80 -10.10 -0.04
C TYR A 291 -8.37 -8.89 -0.87
N ILE A 292 -7.62 -9.10 -1.94
CA ILE A 292 -7.21 -8.02 -2.86
C ILE A 292 -8.44 -7.36 -3.49
N LYS A 293 -9.44 -8.14 -3.93
CA LYS A 293 -10.72 -7.61 -4.44
C LYS A 293 -11.41 -6.70 -3.43
N LYS A 294 -11.35 -7.02 -2.14
CA LYS A 294 -11.89 -6.15 -1.07
C LYS A 294 -11.07 -4.87 -0.89
N CYS A 295 -9.75 -4.89 -1.11
CA CYS A 295 -8.92 -3.68 -1.05
C CYS A 295 -9.29 -2.65 -2.13
N GLN A 296 -9.64 -3.12 -3.34
CA GLN A 296 -9.93 -2.27 -4.51
C GLN A 296 -11.43 -1.96 -4.69
N SER A 297 -12.28 -2.39 -3.78
CA SER A 297 -13.73 -2.26 -3.87
C SER A 297 -14.29 -1.41 -2.71
N PRO A 298 -15.54 -0.91 -2.82
CA PRO A 298 -16.20 -0.29 -1.68
C PRO A 298 -16.19 -1.21 -0.47
N SER A 299 -15.83 -0.68 0.69
CA SER A 299 -15.74 -1.46 1.92
C SER A 299 -17.11 -1.59 2.60
N PRO A 300 -17.55 -2.79 3.00
CA PRO A 300 -18.73 -2.94 3.85
C PRO A 300 -18.50 -2.40 5.26
N TYR A 301 -17.26 -2.19 5.66
CA TYR A 301 -16.89 -1.65 6.97
C TYR A 301 -16.77 -0.12 6.99
N ASN A 302 -16.61 0.52 5.83
CA ASN A 302 -16.48 1.97 5.69
C ASN A 302 -17.29 2.45 4.48
N VAL A 303 -18.49 2.98 4.75
CA VAL A 303 -19.40 3.53 3.74
C VAL A 303 -19.23 5.02 3.51
N HIS A 304 -18.28 5.66 4.17
CA HIS A 304 -18.13 7.13 4.21
C HIS A 304 -17.10 7.65 3.21
N THR A 305 -16.15 6.82 2.85
CA THR A 305 -15.03 7.20 1.95
C THR A 305 -14.60 5.99 1.10
N PRO A 306 -14.01 6.20 -0.09
CA PRO A 306 -13.45 5.12 -0.91
C PRO A 306 -12.12 4.60 -0.32
N PHE A 307 -12.22 4.02 0.89
CA PHE A 307 -11.10 3.48 1.64
C PHE A 307 -11.46 2.09 2.18
N SER A 308 -10.71 1.09 1.81
CA SER A 308 -10.93 -0.31 2.18
C SER A 308 -9.63 -1.00 2.56
N LEU A 309 -9.60 -1.64 3.73
CA LEU A 309 -8.50 -2.49 4.19
C LEU A 309 -7.12 -1.82 4.02
N GLN A 310 -6.98 -0.58 4.47
CA GLN A 310 -5.79 0.29 4.39
C GLN A 310 -5.45 0.84 3.00
N PHE A 311 -6.26 0.58 1.99
CA PHE A 311 -6.09 1.16 0.65
C PHE A 311 -7.15 2.21 0.35
N GLU A 312 -6.71 3.30 -0.25
CA GLU A 312 -7.55 4.20 -1.02
C GLU A 312 -7.85 3.53 -2.37
N ASN A 313 -9.04 3.68 -2.93
CA ASN A 313 -9.41 3.08 -4.21
C ASN A 313 -10.28 4.00 -5.06
N ASN A 314 -10.30 3.77 -6.36
CA ASN A 314 -11.06 4.55 -7.33
C ASN A 314 -12.41 3.93 -7.68
N SER A 315 -12.97 3.09 -6.80
CA SER A 315 -14.21 2.36 -7.09
C SER A 315 -15.41 3.26 -7.40
N ASP A 316 -15.44 4.46 -6.85
CA ASP A 316 -16.44 5.51 -7.11
C ASP A 316 -16.11 6.37 -8.35
N GLY A 317 -14.89 6.28 -8.91
CA GLY A 317 -14.45 7.03 -10.07
C GLY A 317 -14.04 8.47 -9.79
N HIS A 318 -13.75 8.84 -8.52
CA HIS A 318 -13.37 10.22 -8.18
C HIS A 318 -12.04 10.68 -8.83
N VAL A 319 -11.16 9.78 -9.23
CA VAL A 319 -10.00 10.05 -10.07
C VAL A 319 -10.36 9.74 -11.51
N ALA A 320 -10.91 10.74 -12.22
CA ALA A 320 -11.55 10.55 -13.52
C ALA A 320 -10.65 9.96 -14.62
N GLY A 321 -9.35 10.28 -14.58
CA GLY A 321 -8.36 9.78 -15.55
C GLY A 321 -7.81 8.37 -15.25
N ALA A 322 -8.27 7.71 -14.19
CA ALA A 322 -7.80 6.39 -13.79
C ALA A 322 -8.91 5.34 -13.85
N PRO A 323 -8.60 4.07 -14.14
CA PRO A 323 -9.57 2.97 -14.06
C PRO A 323 -10.18 2.82 -12.66
N LYS A 324 -11.42 2.32 -12.58
CA LYS A 324 -12.13 2.12 -11.32
C LYS A 324 -11.54 1.03 -10.43
N ASP A 325 -10.74 0.14 -10.99
CA ASP A 325 -10.02 -0.90 -10.26
C ASP A 325 -8.67 -0.45 -9.71
N ALA A 326 -8.30 0.83 -9.93
CA ALA A 326 -7.10 1.42 -9.36
C ALA A 326 -7.25 1.56 -7.83
N PHE A 327 -6.21 1.16 -7.10
CA PHE A 327 -6.11 1.35 -5.66
C PHE A 327 -4.67 1.65 -5.25
N TRP A 328 -4.50 2.30 -4.12
CA TRP A 328 -3.19 2.77 -3.70
C TRP A 328 -3.09 2.95 -2.20
N LYS A 329 -1.85 3.09 -1.72
CA LYS A 329 -1.60 3.55 -0.36
C LYS A 329 -0.61 4.68 -0.36
N SER A 330 -1.03 5.81 0.19
CA SER A 330 -0.21 7.01 0.36
C SER A 330 0.49 7.04 1.72
N GLY A 331 1.59 7.81 1.79
CA GLY A 331 2.38 8.03 2.99
C GLY A 331 2.86 9.47 3.14
N ALA A 332 3.02 9.91 4.40
CA ALA A 332 3.51 11.24 4.72
C ALA A 332 4.86 11.50 4.04
N GLY A 333 5.02 12.70 3.49
CA GLY A 333 6.17 13.07 2.67
C GLY A 333 5.93 12.90 1.17
N GLY A 334 4.72 12.45 0.76
CA GLY A 334 4.33 12.32 -0.64
C GLY A 334 4.68 10.98 -1.28
N PHE A 335 4.93 9.95 -0.50
CA PHE A 335 5.03 8.57 -0.98
C PHE A 335 3.66 8.07 -1.45
N CYS A 336 3.63 7.29 -2.51
CA CYS A 336 2.43 6.57 -2.92
C CYS A 336 2.77 5.36 -3.79
N LEU A 337 2.19 4.22 -3.45
CA LEU A 337 2.28 2.99 -4.22
C LEU A 337 0.92 2.73 -4.86
N PHE A 338 0.85 2.81 -6.19
CA PHE A 338 -0.37 2.62 -6.97
C PHE A 338 -0.37 1.25 -7.65
N VAL A 339 -1.54 0.65 -7.71
CA VAL A 339 -1.83 -0.62 -8.38
C VAL A 339 -3.01 -0.39 -9.33
N VAL A 340 -2.84 -0.67 -10.61
CA VAL A 340 -3.88 -0.53 -11.64
C VAL A 340 -3.97 -1.84 -12.43
N PRO A 341 -4.73 -2.83 -11.93
CA PRO A 341 -4.74 -4.18 -12.47
C PRO A 341 -5.17 -4.27 -13.95
N SER A 342 -6.22 -3.54 -14.33
CA SER A 342 -6.73 -3.56 -15.72
C SER A 342 -5.73 -3.02 -16.75
N LEU A 343 -4.73 -2.26 -16.32
CA LEU A 343 -3.66 -1.75 -17.18
C LEU A 343 -2.35 -2.53 -17.04
N ASP A 344 -2.31 -3.56 -16.20
CA ASP A 344 -1.07 -4.26 -15.81
C ASP A 344 0.04 -3.25 -15.47
N LEU A 345 -0.30 -2.32 -14.59
CA LEU A 345 0.48 -1.12 -14.28
C LEU A 345 0.65 -0.96 -12.76
N VAL A 346 1.88 -0.76 -12.34
CA VAL A 346 2.20 -0.35 -10.98
C VAL A 346 3.14 0.85 -10.99
N ILE A 347 2.93 1.76 -10.04
CA ILE A 347 3.66 3.02 -9.97
C ILE A 347 4.12 3.22 -8.52
N TYR A 348 5.37 3.55 -8.33
CA TYR A 348 5.86 4.02 -7.06
C TYR A 348 6.35 5.46 -7.18
N LYS A 349 5.60 6.36 -6.57
CA LYS A 349 6.04 7.73 -6.33
C LYS A 349 6.74 7.76 -4.98
N LEU A 350 8.05 7.94 -5.00
CA LEU A 350 8.83 8.21 -3.81
C LEU A 350 8.67 9.67 -3.40
N GLY A 351 8.91 9.93 -2.14
CA GLY A 351 8.88 11.27 -1.56
C GLY A 351 9.84 11.38 -0.38
N GLY A 352 9.53 12.26 0.54
CA GLY A 352 10.17 12.34 1.85
C GLY A 352 11.06 13.56 2.04
N LYS A 353 11.31 13.81 3.33
CA LYS A 353 12.31 14.75 3.83
C LYS A 353 13.60 13.99 4.16
N ASP A 354 14.69 14.71 4.38
CA ASP A 354 16.00 14.14 4.69
C ASP A 354 16.00 13.12 5.84
N GLY A 355 15.21 13.36 6.88
CA GLY A 355 15.10 12.44 8.01
C GLY A 355 14.48 11.09 7.68
N GLN A 356 13.71 10.98 6.60
CA GLN A 356 13.14 9.68 6.16
C GLN A 356 14.18 8.81 5.43
N TYR A 357 15.32 9.38 5.05
CA TYR A 357 16.49 8.70 4.48
C TYR A 357 17.64 8.56 5.49
N ASP A 358 17.37 8.71 6.78
CA ASP A 358 18.38 8.57 7.82
C ASP A 358 18.61 7.09 8.13
N GLU A 359 19.86 6.63 7.99
CA GLU A 359 20.29 5.28 8.33
C GLU A 359 19.94 4.90 9.77
N LYS A 360 20.06 5.85 10.72
CA LYS A 360 19.69 5.60 12.12
C LYS A 360 18.22 5.27 12.28
N LEU A 361 17.35 5.90 11.45
CA LEU A 361 15.91 5.62 11.47
C LEU A 361 15.58 4.30 10.78
N THR A 362 16.12 4.10 9.58
CA THR A 362 15.78 2.96 8.73
C THR A 362 16.49 1.67 9.16
N GLY A 363 17.62 1.79 9.86
CA GLY A 363 18.48 0.66 10.20
C GLY A 363 19.18 0.04 8.98
N ILE A 364 19.24 0.77 7.85
CA ILE A 364 19.84 0.32 6.59
C ILE A 364 20.76 1.44 6.07
N PRO A 365 22.02 1.14 5.68
CA PRO A 365 22.90 2.10 5.06
C PRO A 365 22.25 2.76 3.83
N GLN A 366 22.38 4.07 3.72
CA GLN A 366 21.82 4.83 2.62
C GLN A 366 22.91 5.22 1.62
N PRO A 367 22.63 5.15 0.30
CA PRO A 367 23.58 5.59 -0.71
C PRO A 367 23.75 7.13 -0.69
N PRO A 368 24.83 7.65 -1.33
CA PRO A 368 24.99 9.07 -1.53
C PRO A 368 23.78 9.68 -2.28
N PRO A 369 23.45 10.97 -2.00
CA PRO A 369 22.39 11.68 -2.72
C PRO A 369 22.63 11.71 -4.23
N THR A 370 21.56 11.64 -5.03
CA THR A 370 21.61 11.79 -6.49
C THR A 370 21.69 13.27 -6.93
N SER A 371 21.19 14.17 -6.07
CA SER A 371 21.29 15.61 -6.28
C SER A 371 21.22 16.39 -4.95
N ASP A 372 21.82 17.58 -4.92
CA ASP A 372 21.69 18.50 -3.78
C ASP A 372 20.31 19.19 -3.80
N ARG A 373 19.56 19.01 -2.73
CA ARG A 373 18.23 19.63 -2.51
C ARG A 373 18.16 20.41 -1.20
N SER A 374 19.30 20.81 -0.65
CA SER A 374 19.37 21.56 0.61
C SER A 374 18.59 22.88 0.56
N ASN A 375 18.52 23.52 -0.59
CA ASN A 375 17.78 24.77 -0.82
C ASN A 375 16.34 24.55 -1.34
N TRP A 376 15.87 23.32 -1.42
CA TRP A 376 14.52 23.03 -1.90
C TRP A 376 13.46 23.66 -0.97
N LYS A 377 12.47 24.28 -1.60
CA LYS A 377 11.31 24.83 -0.92
C LYS A 377 10.05 24.22 -1.51
N PRO A 378 9.06 23.89 -0.67
CA PRO A 378 7.77 23.41 -1.17
C PRO A 378 7.16 24.45 -2.09
N ILE A 379 6.47 24.00 -3.13
CA ILE A 379 5.70 24.88 -3.99
C ILE A 379 4.63 25.57 -3.13
N PRO A 380 4.47 26.91 -3.21
CA PRO A 380 3.37 27.58 -2.55
C PRO A 380 2.03 26.92 -2.92
N ALA A 381 1.15 26.81 -1.94
CA ALA A 381 -0.14 26.10 -2.03
C ALA A 381 -1.08 26.55 -3.16
N THR A 382 -0.84 27.74 -3.74
CA THR A 382 -1.63 28.33 -4.83
C THR A 382 -1.62 27.56 -6.17
N GLY A 383 -0.81 26.50 -6.30
CA GLY A 383 -0.78 25.65 -7.51
C GLY A 383 -1.15 24.17 -7.25
N PHE A 384 -1.22 23.76 -5.99
CA PHE A 384 -1.59 22.44 -5.54
C PHE A 384 -2.46 22.64 -4.32
N HIS A 385 -3.70 22.18 -4.36
CA HIS A 385 -4.63 22.42 -3.26
C HIS A 385 -4.04 22.06 -1.91
N GLU A 386 -4.16 23.03 -0.98
CA GLU A 386 -3.69 22.95 0.39
C GLU A 386 -4.21 21.72 1.12
N GLY A 387 -3.38 21.20 1.97
CA GLY A 387 -3.74 20.16 2.94
C GLY A 387 -3.31 18.78 2.51
N SER A 388 -2.99 18.62 1.25
CA SER A 388 -2.36 17.40 0.83
C SER A 388 -1.35 17.71 -0.25
N LEU A 389 -0.13 17.87 0.15
CA LEU A 389 0.93 17.27 -0.66
C LEU A 389 0.53 15.80 -0.91
N GLY A 390 -0.59 15.42 -0.34
CA GLY A 390 -1.22 14.17 -0.42
C GLY A 390 -2.11 14.01 -1.66
N GLY A 391 -3.38 14.20 -1.47
CA GLY A 391 -4.41 13.69 -2.34
C GLY A 391 -4.28 14.12 -3.80
N GLN A 392 -4.39 15.40 -4.11
CA GLN A 392 -4.52 15.84 -5.51
C GLN A 392 -3.24 15.72 -6.34
N ALA A 393 -2.05 16.00 -5.76
CA ALA A 393 -0.81 15.78 -6.48
C ALA A 393 -0.60 14.30 -6.81
N LEU A 394 -1.02 13.39 -5.91
CA LEU A 394 -0.95 11.96 -6.14
C LEU A 394 -1.91 11.51 -7.24
N TRP A 395 -3.17 11.99 -7.22
CA TRP A 395 -4.15 11.68 -8.24
C TRP A 395 -3.72 12.21 -9.63
N ARG A 396 -3.12 13.40 -9.69
CA ARG A 396 -2.58 13.96 -10.94
C ARG A 396 -1.46 13.09 -11.51
N VAL A 397 -0.57 12.55 -10.67
CA VAL A 397 0.46 11.60 -11.13
C VAL A 397 -0.19 10.34 -11.68
N LEU A 398 -1.18 9.77 -10.98
CA LEU A 398 -1.91 8.60 -11.45
C LEU A 398 -2.59 8.86 -12.80
N GLU A 399 -3.34 9.96 -12.94
CA GLU A 399 -4.03 10.35 -14.17
C GLU A 399 -3.07 10.50 -15.35
N MET A 400 -1.94 11.19 -15.15
CA MET A 400 -0.94 11.41 -16.20
C MET A 400 -0.28 10.12 -16.65
N VAL A 401 0.02 9.21 -15.72
CA VAL A 401 0.60 7.91 -16.06
C VAL A 401 -0.43 7.03 -16.77
N CYS A 402 -1.68 7.02 -16.33
CA CYS A 402 -2.75 6.30 -17.03
C CYS A 402 -2.97 6.85 -18.44
N ALA A 403 -2.92 8.17 -18.63
CA ALA A 403 -3.07 8.80 -19.95
C ALA A 403 -1.90 8.52 -20.90
N ALA A 404 -0.73 8.14 -20.39
CA ALA A 404 0.40 7.71 -21.20
C ALA A 404 0.25 6.26 -21.71
N VAL A 405 -0.66 5.49 -21.12
CA VAL A 405 -0.96 4.13 -21.56
C VAL A 405 -1.77 4.16 -22.85
N ARG A 406 -1.31 3.42 -23.86
CA ARG A 406 -2.06 3.21 -25.09
C ARG A 406 -3.08 2.10 -24.86
N VAL A 407 -4.36 2.44 -25.02
CA VAL A 407 -5.45 1.47 -25.02
C VAL A 407 -5.73 1.13 -26.49
N GLY A 408 -5.45 -0.09 -26.89
CA GLY A 408 -5.85 -0.63 -28.20
C GLY A 408 -4.80 -0.54 -29.31
N ASP A 409 -3.65 -1.16 -29.12
CA ASP A 409 -2.84 -1.75 -30.20
C ASP A 409 -2.65 -3.24 -29.91
#